data_b10d740f7756c104c8ba5c2ccb61a8cd
#
_entry.id   b10d740f7756c104c8ba5c2ccb61a8cd
#
_cell.length_a   1.000
_cell.length_b   1.000
_cell.length_c   1.000
_cell.angle_alpha   90.00
_cell.angle_beta   90.00
_cell.angle_gamma   90.00
#
_symmetry.space_group_name_H-M   'P 1'
#
loop_
_entity.id
_entity.type
_entity.pdbx_description
1 polymer ?
#
loop_
_entity_poly.entity_id
_entity_poly.type
_entity_poly.pdbx_seq_one_letter_code
_entity_poly.pdbx_strand_id
1 'polypeptide(L)'
;MPPTTLKKLKTKRPPQKEVKKVETCLHKNIDLPAEIALYYGFTLFESPRITKEDARKARNITEPELRGRELTDETLKRFSLEEKVALVRMYHEKNLENGPQPVMSYFGKPIENEDADKKLPSKERNISLEVMGAPKSIAEALLIKTALEILKEEGFENLSVQVNSVGDRDTVARFSRELTAYYRKNIEDLPAHCRQLLKKDVFGLLACKNEKCRIIKDGAPRSMNFLSEDSRGHFKEVLEYLEFLEIPYEIDHFLVGNRAFSCQTIFEIHDPASHDKCEPLAVGVRYANIAKKLGFKRDLPGIGIHMTFKAKNEQKNIKFLKPKIYFIQLGFDAKLKSLKIIEVLRKEKIPMYQAISRDRLVSQLGMAESMKIPYTIIMGQKEAIDNTVIVRDMKNCSQDTVKICDLPKYLKKL
;
A
#
# COMPACT_ATOMS: atom_id res chain seq x y z
N MET A 1 -83.57 28.97 -14.01
CA MET A 1 -82.26 29.45 -13.55
C MET A 1 -81.24 28.37 -13.92
N PRO A 2 -80.26 28.64 -14.77
CA PRO A 2 -79.26 27.67 -15.18
C PRO A 2 -78.09 27.63 -14.13
N PRO A 3 -77.31 26.50 -14.00
CA PRO A 3 -76.29 26.36 -13.03
C PRO A 3 -74.96 27.00 -13.46
N THR A 4 -74.31 27.64 -12.52
CA THR A 4 -73.07 28.41 -12.65
C THR A 4 -71.87 27.49 -12.81
N THR A 5 -71.13 27.64 -13.91
CA THR A 5 -69.92 26.91 -14.25
C THR A 5 -68.74 27.46 -13.47
N LEU A 6 -68.12 26.65 -12.58
CA LEU A 6 -66.89 26.95 -11.91
C LEU A 6 -65.71 26.82 -12.87
N LYS A 7 -65.00 27.91 -13.20
CA LYS A 7 -63.73 27.96 -13.93
C LYS A 7 -62.64 27.46 -13.05
N LYS A 8 -61.98 26.33 -13.42
CA LYS A 8 -60.76 25.85 -12.84
C LYS A 8 -59.60 26.80 -13.15
N LEU A 9 -59.09 27.51 -12.16
CA LEU A 9 -57.83 28.27 -12.22
C LEU A 9 -56.67 27.29 -12.32
N LYS A 10 -55.96 27.28 -13.44
CA LYS A 10 -54.67 26.60 -13.62
C LYS A 10 -53.57 27.43 -12.92
N THR A 11 -53.16 27.03 -11.73
CA THR A 11 -51.95 27.56 -11.10
C THR A 11 -50.74 27.05 -11.86
N LYS A 12 -50.03 27.91 -12.58
CA LYS A 12 -48.72 27.67 -13.14
C LYS A 12 -47.73 27.55 -11.99
N ARG A 13 -47.16 26.35 -11.76
CA ARG A 13 -45.98 26.20 -10.90
C ARG A 13 -44.85 27.01 -11.49
N PRO A 14 -44.11 27.79 -10.68
CA PRO A 14 -42.92 28.47 -11.16
C PRO A 14 -41.83 27.44 -11.54
N PRO A 15 -40.98 27.73 -12.53
CA PRO A 15 -39.91 26.83 -12.93
C PRO A 15 -38.98 26.60 -11.74
N GLN A 16 -38.82 25.33 -11.35
CA GLN A 16 -37.79 24.96 -10.40
C GLN A 16 -36.44 25.32 -11.02
N LYS A 17 -35.76 26.31 -10.46
CA LYS A 17 -34.37 26.57 -10.75
C LYS A 17 -33.59 25.30 -10.37
N GLU A 18 -32.97 24.65 -11.35
CA GLU A 18 -31.95 23.63 -11.10
C GLU A 18 -30.91 24.24 -10.20
N VAL A 19 -30.93 23.84 -8.93
CA VAL A 19 -29.83 24.10 -8.01
C VAL A 19 -28.66 23.26 -8.50
N LYS A 20 -27.74 23.88 -9.24
CA LYS A 20 -26.44 23.25 -9.56
C LYS A 20 -25.85 22.77 -8.25
N LYS A 21 -25.81 21.43 -8.03
CA LYS A 21 -25.13 20.82 -6.88
C LYS A 21 -23.69 21.33 -6.89
N VAL A 22 -23.35 22.18 -5.94
CA VAL A 22 -21.96 22.64 -5.77
C VAL A 22 -21.15 21.42 -5.32
N GLU A 23 -20.37 20.87 -6.23
CA GLU A 23 -19.44 19.80 -5.90
C GLU A 23 -18.34 20.34 -5.00
N THR A 24 -18.26 19.79 -3.79
CA THR A 24 -17.28 20.22 -2.79
C THR A 24 -15.92 19.62 -3.15
N CYS A 25 -14.94 20.46 -3.43
CA CYS A 25 -13.57 20.05 -3.68
C CYS A 25 -12.89 19.66 -2.36
N LEU A 26 -12.30 18.46 -2.27
CA LEU A 26 -11.55 18.00 -1.10
C LEU A 26 -10.10 18.49 -1.13
N HIS A 27 -9.45 18.37 -2.30
CA HIS A 27 -8.08 18.83 -2.52
C HIS A 27 -8.01 19.68 -3.79
N LYS A 28 -7.17 20.73 -3.75
CA LYS A 28 -6.85 21.58 -4.90
C LYS A 28 -5.35 21.50 -5.14
N ASN A 29 -4.97 21.52 -6.42
CA ASN A 29 -3.56 21.58 -6.83
C ASN A 29 -2.72 20.38 -6.31
N ILE A 30 -3.24 19.17 -6.48
CA ILE A 30 -2.47 17.93 -6.26
C ILE A 30 -1.87 17.44 -7.57
N ASP A 31 -0.82 16.65 -7.46
CA ASP A 31 -0.20 15.96 -8.60
C ASP A 31 -0.91 14.63 -8.93
N LEU A 32 -0.54 14.04 -10.06
CA LEU A 32 -1.14 12.80 -10.54
C LEU A 32 -0.92 11.60 -9.59
N PRO A 33 0.27 11.38 -9.02
CA PRO A 33 0.46 10.32 -8.02
C PRO A 33 -0.45 10.47 -6.79
N ALA A 34 -0.62 11.69 -6.29
CA ALA A 34 -1.50 11.97 -5.16
C ALA A 34 -2.98 11.72 -5.52
N GLU A 35 -3.42 12.10 -6.73
CA GLU A 35 -4.77 11.80 -7.21
C GLU A 35 -5.02 10.29 -7.22
N ILE A 36 -4.10 9.52 -7.81
CA ILE A 36 -4.22 8.05 -7.88
C ILE A 36 -4.30 7.46 -6.47
N ALA A 37 -3.39 7.87 -5.58
CA ALA A 37 -3.39 7.39 -4.19
C ALA A 37 -4.73 7.66 -3.49
N LEU A 38 -5.33 8.85 -3.68
CA LEU A 38 -6.65 9.18 -3.13
C LEU A 38 -7.76 8.25 -3.64
N TYR A 39 -7.75 7.88 -4.93
CA TYR A 39 -8.72 6.91 -5.47
C TYR A 39 -8.58 5.53 -4.83
N TYR A 40 -7.36 5.12 -4.49
CA TYR A 40 -7.09 3.87 -3.77
C TYR A 40 -7.29 3.97 -2.26
N GLY A 41 -7.78 5.12 -1.76
CA GLY A 41 -8.17 5.33 -0.36
C GLY A 41 -7.05 5.84 0.54
N PHE A 42 -5.92 6.23 0.00
CA PHE A 42 -4.86 6.87 0.77
C PHE A 42 -5.23 8.30 1.16
N THR A 43 -4.72 8.75 2.29
CA THR A 43 -4.83 10.12 2.77
C THR A 43 -3.48 10.81 2.59
N LEU A 44 -3.49 12.06 2.13
CA LEU A 44 -2.27 12.84 1.95
C LEU A 44 -1.80 13.34 3.31
N PHE A 45 -0.57 13.00 3.70
CA PHE A 45 0.09 13.49 4.89
C PHE A 45 1.38 14.22 4.54
N GLU A 46 1.76 15.15 5.37
CA GLU A 46 3.13 15.68 5.36
C GLU A 46 4.08 14.61 5.89
N SER A 47 5.23 14.46 5.23
CA SER A 47 6.26 13.50 5.64
C SER A 47 6.82 13.86 7.01
N PRO A 48 6.81 12.95 7.98
CA PRO A 48 7.43 13.21 9.27
C PRO A 48 8.95 13.36 9.08
N ARG A 49 9.57 14.28 9.84
CA ARG A 49 11.03 14.36 9.92
C ARG A 49 11.54 13.33 10.93
N ILE A 50 12.66 12.70 10.62
CA ILE A 50 13.35 11.79 11.55
C ILE A 50 14.13 12.66 12.55
N THR A 51 13.73 12.60 13.81
CA THR A 51 14.37 13.35 14.90
C THR A 51 15.58 12.57 15.48
N LYS A 52 16.45 13.28 16.20
CA LYS A 52 17.54 12.64 16.96
C LYS A 52 17.00 11.62 17.99
N GLU A 53 15.81 11.87 18.52
CA GLU A 53 15.14 10.95 19.44
C GLU A 53 14.65 9.69 18.73
N ASP A 54 14.11 9.80 17.50
CA ASP A 54 13.73 8.64 16.69
C ASP A 54 14.94 7.76 16.40
N ALA A 55 16.08 8.35 16.04
CA ALA A 55 17.33 7.64 15.81
C ALA A 55 17.86 6.95 17.09
N ARG A 56 17.72 7.60 18.26
CA ARG A 56 18.06 7.01 19.55
C ARG A 56 17.17 5.81 19.87
N LYS A 57 15.85 5.97 19.70
CA LYS A 57 14.86 4.90 19.93
C LYS A 57 15.10 3.72 18.99
N ALA A 58 15.35 3.98 17.71
CA ALA A 58 15.66 2.94 16.73
C ALA A 58 16.87 2.11 17.14
N ARG A 59 17.95 2.77 17.57
CA ARG A 59 19.15 2.07 18.10
C ARG A 59 18.85 1.22 19.32
N ASN A 60 17.99 1.69 20.23
CA ASN A 60 17.66 0.97 21.45
C ASN A 60 16.85 -0.30 21.19
N ILE A 61 15.91 -0.26 20.21
CA ILE A 61 15.08 -1.42 19.86
C ILE A 61 15.74 -2.38 18.87
N THR A 62 16.87 -1.99 18.27
CA THR A 62 17.66 -2.84 17.38
C THR A 62 18.35 -3.93 18.20
N GLU A 63 18.23 -5.18 17.78
CA GLU A 63 18.90 -6.31 18.41
C GLU A 63 20.41 -6.09 18.40
N PRO A 64 21.13 -6.43 19.51
CA PRO A 64 22.58 -6.15 19.64
C PRO A 64 23.39 -6.69 18.47
N GLU A 65 23.02 -7.86 17.94
CA GLU A 65 23.66 -8.53 16.81
C GLU A 65 23.54 -7.76 15.48
N LEU A 66 22.56 -6.86 15.37
CA LEU A 66 22.30 -6.06 14.17
C LEU A 66 22.81 -4.62 14.29
N ARG A 67 23.28 -4.20 15.46
CA ARG A 67 23.79 -2.85 15.68
C ARG A 67 25.08 -2.59 14.90
N GLY A 68 25.16 -1.44 14.25
CA GLY A 68 26.33 -1.03 13.48
C GLY A 68 26.57 -1.82 12.19
N ARG A 69 25.61 -2.64 11.75
CA ARG A 69 25.66 -3.27 10.45
C ARG A 69 25.24 -2.25 9.38
N GLU A 70 26.18 -1.92 8.51
CA GLU A 70 25.87 -1.19 7.30
C GLU A 70 25.07 -2.11 6.37
N LEU A 71 23.91 -1.64 5.91
CA LEU A 71 23.20 -2.30 4.82
C LEU A 71 24.05 -2.16 3.57
N THR A 72 24.50 -3.28 3.03
CA THR A 72 25.34 -3.31 1.82
C THR A 72 24.53 -3.00 0.55
N ASP A 73 23.23 -3.16 0.62
CA ASP A 73 22.30 -2.88 -0.47
C ASP A 73 21.74 -1.47 -0.35
N GLU A 74 21.96 -0.64 -1.38
CA GLU A 74 21.44 0.73 -1.43
C GLU A 74 19.92 0.77 -1.47
N THR A 75 19.27 -0.24 -2.03
CA THR A 75 17.82 -0.38 -2.05
C THR A 75 17.26 -0.54 -0.64
N LEU A 76 17.94 -1.29 0.22
CA LEU A 76 17.54 -1.45 1.63
C LEU A 76 17.81 -0.21 2.48
N LYS A 77 18.75 0.66 2.06
CA LYS A 77 19.01 1.95 2.73
C LYS A 77 17.82 2.92 2.60
N ARG A 78 16.95 2.71 1.61
CA ARG A 78 15.72 3.51 1.44
C ARG A 78 14.68 3.27 2.54
N PHE A 79 14.79 2.14 3.26
CA PHE A 79 13.96 1.80 4.42
C PHE A 79 14.82 1.74 5.66
N SER A 80 14.75 2.74 6.51
CA SER A 80 15.44 2.73 7.78
C SER A 80 14.50 2.41 8.94
N LEU A 81 15.05 1.86 10.03
CA LEU A 81 14.26 1.65 11.24
C LEU A 81 13.87 2.99 11.87
N GLU A 82 14.73 4.00 11.75
CA GLU A 82 14.47 5.38 12.20
C GLU A 82 13.23 5.97 11.53
N GLU A 83 13.07 5.75 10.23
CA GLU A 83 11.87 6.13 9.47
C GLU A 83 10.61 5.46 10.05
N LYS A 84 10.66 4.15 10.28
CA LYS A 84 9.53 3.42 10.85
C LYS A 84 9.20 3.88 12.27
N VAL A 85 10.19 4.26 13.06
CA VAL A 85 10.00 4.89 14.38
C VAL A 85 9.30 6.24 14.25
N ALA A 86 9.73 7.09 13.29
CA ALA A 86 9.10 8.38 13.03
C ALA A 86 7.64 8.22 12.57
N LEU A 87 7.32 7.20 11.73
CA LEU A 87 5.95 6.88 11.34
C LEU A 87 5.08 6.44 12.53
N VAL A 88 5.60 5.58 13.40
CA VAL A 88 4.89 5.17 14.64
C VAL A 88 4.66 6.37 15.55
N ARG A 89 5.65 7.26 15.72
CA ARG A 89 5.50 8.51 16.48
C ARG A 89 4.40 9.38 15.87
N MET A 90 4.44 9.65 14.55
CA MET A 90 3.41 10.43 13.85
C MET A 90 2.01 9.82 14.03
N TYR A 91 1.89 8.50 13.96
CA TYR A 91 0.62 7.79 14.15
C TYR A 91 -0.01 8.11 15.52
N HIS A 92 0.79 8.11 16.58
CA HIS A 92 0.31 8.41 17.94
C HIS A 92 0.13 9.91 18.19
N GLU A 93 1.05 10.77 17.74
CA GLU A 93 0.93 12.23 17.90
C GLU A 93 -0.33 12.80 17.23
N LYS A 94 -0.71 12.23 16.08
CA LYS A 94 -1.94 12.61 15.37
C LYS A 94 -3.19 11.86 15.86
N ASN A 95 -3.09 11.04 16.92
CA ASN A 95 -4.18 10.22 17.47
C ASN A 95 -4.88 9.36 16.39
N LEU A 96 -4.13 8.83 15.43
CA LEU A 96 -4.69 8.07 14.31
C LEU A 96 -5.28 6.73 14.74
N GLU A 97 -4.91 6.20 15.91
CA GLU A 97 -5.52 5.01 16.52
C GLU A 97 -7.01 5.12 16.78
N ASN A 98 -7.51 6.34 16.99
CA ASN A 98 -8.93 6.62 17.25
C ASN A 98 -9.73 6.83 15.96
N GLY A 99 -9.05 6.93 14.83
CA GLY A 99 -9.65 7.11 13.50
C GLY A 99 -9.98 5.82 12.77
N PRO A 100 -10.34 5.94 11.50
CA PRO A 100 -10.53 4.79 10.60
C PRO A 100 -9.27 3.93 10.49
N GLN A 101 -9.43 2.61 10.58
CA GLN A 101 -8.33 1.66 10.45
C GLN A 101 -8.55 0.76 9.22
N PRO A 102 -7.49 0.38 8.50
CA PRO A 102 -6.08 0.80 8.65
C PRO A 102 -5.88 2.26 8.26
N VAL A 103 -4.80 2.86 8.73
CA VAL A 103 -4.38 4.20 8.28
C VAL A 103 -3.55 4.02 7.01
N MET A 104 -4.06 4.57 5.90
CA MET A 104 -3.43 4.53 4.59
C MET A 104 -2.89 5.93 4.26
N SER A 105 -1.57 6.07 4.22
CA SER A 105 -0.88 7.35 4.12
C SER A 105 -0.10 7.46 2.82
N TYR A 106 -0.23 8.61 2.15
CA TYR A 106 0.61 9.00 1.02
C TYR A 106 1.53 10.15 1.44
N PHE A 107 2.79 10.04 1.11
CA PHE A 107 3.81 11.05 1.35
C PHE A 107 4.46 11.41 0.00
N GLY A 108 4.27 12.65 -0.44
CA GLY A 108 4.82 13.16 -1.71
C GLY A 108 6.26 13.68 -1.58
N LYS A 109 6.89 13.49 -0.42
CA LYS A 109 8.29 13.84 -0.14
C LYS A 109 8.93 12.72 0.68
N PRO A 110 10.26 12.53 0.58
CA PRO A 110 10.94 11.51 1.37
C PRO A 110 10.85 11.81 2.88
N ILE A 111 10.90 10.74 3.68
CA ILE A 111 11.00 10.83 5.14
C ILE A 111 12.49 10.87 5.46
N GLU A 112 13.00 12.05 5.83
CA GLU A 112 14.43 12.33 5.99
C GLU A 112 14.74 12.88 7.38
N ASN A 113 16.04 12.89 7.72
CA ASN A 113 16.53 13.53 8.93
C ASN A 113 16.23 15.04 8.95
N GLU A 114 16.05 15.59 10.14
CA GLU A 114 15.81 17.03 10.33
C GLU A 114 16.90 17.91 9.70
N ASP A 115 18.14 17.42 9.68
CA ASP A 115 19.32 18.12 9.17
C ASP A 115 19.56 17.89 7.66
N ALA A 116 18.64 17.19 6.95
CA ALA A 116 18.81 16.88 5.54
C ALA A 116 18.34 18.05 4.66
N ASP A 117 19.28 18.84 4.17
CA ASP A 117 19.07 19.97 3.24
C ASP A 117 19.19 19.59 1.75
N LYS A 118 18.96 18.34 1.41
CA LYS A 118 19.09 17.89 0.01
C LYS A 118 17.93 18.37 -0.84
N LYS A 119 18.18 19.34 -1.73
CA LYS A 119 17.28 19.62 -2.85
C LYS A 119 17.31 18.42 -3.81
N LEU A 120 16.16 17.76 -3.97
CA LEU A 120 15.99 16.73 -4.99
C LEU A 120 16.23 17.33 -6.39
N PRO A 121 16.81 16.57 -7.33
CA PRO A 121 16.84 16.95 -8.73
C PRO A 121 15.44 17.29 -9.23
N SER A 122 15.28 18.31 -10.06
CA SER A 122 13.98 18.90 -10.41
C SER A 122 12.96 17.94 -11.06
N LYS A 123 13.40 16.79 -11.55
CA LYS A 123 12.56 15.76 -12.20
C LYS A 123 12.44 14.47 -11.39
N GLU A 124 13.16 14.33 -10.29
CA GLU A 124 13.11 13.13 -9.46
C GLU A 124 11.92 13.17 -8.51
N ARG A 125 11.17 12.07 -8.48
CA ARG A 125 10.04 11.84 -7.58
C ARG A 125 10.46 10.84 -6.51
N ASN A 126 10.21 11.20 -5.28
CA ASN A 126 10.33 10.31 -4.13
C ASN A 126 8.98 10.28 -3.41
N ILE A 127 8.28 9.16 -3.52
CA ILE A 127 6.93 8.96 -3.01
C ILE A 127 6.94 7.78 -2.07
N SER A 128 6.24 7.89 -0.96
CA SER A 128 6.01 6.77 -0.05
C SER A 128 4.52 6.54 0.17
N LEU A 129 4.11 5.27 0.17
CA LEU A 129 2.80 4.83 0.59
C LEU A 129 2.96 3.91 1.79
N GLU A 130 2.14 4.12 2.82
CA GLU A 130 2.15 3.31 4.05
C GLU A 130 0.74 2.87 4.41
N VAL A 131 0.59 1.60 4.75
CA VAL A 131 -0.65 1.03 5.29
C VAL A 131 -0.34 0.54 6.70
N MET A 132 -0.74 1.30 7.70
CA MET A 132 -0.46 1.05 9.12
C MET A 132 -1.70 0.45 9.80
N GLY A 133 -1.51 -0.59 10.62
CA GLY A 133 -2.60 -1.30 11.29
C GLY A 133 -3.29 -2.35 10.41
N ALA A 134 -2.61 -2.87 9.37
CA ALA A 134 -3.12 -3.89 8.47
C ALA A 134 -2.34 -5.21 8.59
N PRO A 135 -2.84 -6.19 9.36
CA PRO A 135 -2.18 -7.49 9.49
C PRO A 135 -2.41 -8.41 8.28
N LYS A 136 -3.39 -8.12 7.41
CA LYS A 136 -3.79 -8.99 6.30
C LYS A 136 -3.05 -8.70 5.00
N SER A 137 -2.88 -9.73 4.19
CA SER A 137 -2.19 -9.78 2.90
C SER A 137 -2.75 -8.87 1.79
N ILE A 138 -4.02 -8.47 1.89
CA ILE A 138 -4.64 -7.55 0.92
C ILE A 138 -3.93 -6.18 0.84
N ALA A 139 -3.23 -5.78 1.90
CA ALA A 139 -2.50 -4.52 1.93
C ALA A 139 -1.32 -4.52 0.96
N GLU A 140 -0.64 -5.66 0.77
CA GLU A 140 0.41 -5.86 -0.22
C GLU A 140 -0.13 -5.63 -1.64
N ALA A 141 -1.21 -6.33 -1.98
CA ALA A 141 -1.83 -6.24 -3.29
C ALA A 141 -2.31 -4.80 -3.60
N LEU A 142 -2.89 -4.13 -2.61
CA LEU A 142 -3.31 -2.73 -2.73
C LEU A 142 -2.12 -1.81 -3.02
N LEU A 143 -1.02 -1.95 -2.26
CA LEU A 143 0.19 -1.14 -2.46
C LEU A 143 0.83 -1.39 -3.82
N ILE A 144 1.02 -2.66 -4.19
CA ILE A 144 1.58 -3.03 -5.50
C ILE A 144 0.71 -2.47 -6.62
N LYS A 145 -0.62 -2.67 -6.56
CA LYS A 145 -1.54 -2.16 -7.57
C LYS A 145 -1.48 -0.63 -7.66
N THR A 146 -1.50 0.07 -6.53
CA THR A 146 -1.44 1.54 -6.51
C THR A 146 -0.12 2.06 -7.10
N ALA A 147 1.00 1.44 -6.73
CA ALA A 147 2.31 1.82 -7.24
C ALA A 147 2.43 1.58 -8.75
N LEU A 148 1.96 0.43 -9.24
CA LEU A 148 1.94 0.13 -10.68
C LEU A 148 1.08 1.13 -11.47
N GLU A 149 -0.07 1.54 -10.93
CA GLU A 149 -0.91 2.54 -11.58
C GLU A 149 -0.24 3.93 -11.61
N ILE A 150 0.44 4.33 -10.52
CA ILE A 150 1.22 5.56 -10.49
C ILE A 150 2.32 5.52 -11.55
N LEU A 151 3.11 4.45 -11.59
CA LEU A 151 4.21 4.32 -12.53
C LEU A 151 3.72 4.26 -13.99
N LYS A 152 2.62 3.55 -14.28
CA LYS A 152 2.02 3.51 -15.62
C LYS A 152 1.56 4.89 -16.09
N GLU A 153 0.87 5.64 -15.26
CA GLU A 153 0.41 6.98 -15.59
C GLU A 153 1.58 8.00 -15.71
N GLU A 154 2.71 7.74 -15.05
CA GLU A 154 3.97 8.48 -15.22
C GLU A 154 4.75 8.06 -16.47
N GLY A 155 4.23 7.09 -17.25
CA GLY A 155 4.76 6.69 -18.55
C GLY A 155 5.74 5.52 -18.53
N PHE A 156 5.73 4.71 -17.46
CA PHE A 156 6.49 3.46 -17.41
C PHE A 156 5.64 2.31 -17.96
N GLU A 157 6.19 1.59 -18.94
CA GLU A 157 5.55 0.42 -19.56
C GLU A 157 6.31 -0.86 -19.16
N ASN A 158 5.64 -2.01 -19.31
CA ASN A 158 6.26 -3.33 -19.11
C ASN A 158 6.90 -3.53 -17.73
N LEU A 159 6.29 -2.98 -16.68
CA LEU A 159 6.78 -3.12 -15.32
C LEU A 159 6.77 -4.58 -14.87
N SER A 160 7.84 -5.03 -14.22
CA SER A 160 7.94 -6.34 -13.58
C SER A 160 7.94 -6.21 -12.06
N VAL A 161 7.26 -7.15 -11.39
CA VAL A 161 7.20 -7.22 -9.93
C VAL A 161 8.01 -8.43 -9.47
N GLN A 162 9.03 -8.21 -8.64
CA GLN A 162 9.75 -9.26 -7.95
C GLN A 162 9.24 -9.36 -6.52
N VAL A 163 8.96 -10.56 -6.03
CA VAL A 163 8.37 -10.77 -4.71
C VAL A 163 9.04 -11.92 -3.98
N ASN A 164 9.20 -11.79 -2.67
CA ASN A 164 9.67 -12.85 -1.79
C ASN A 164 8.98 -12.77 -0.42
N SER A 165 9.09 -13.84 0.37
CA SER A 165 8.74 -13.84 1.78
C SER A 165 9.93 -14.25 2.62
N VAL A 166 10.25 -13.44 3.63
CA VAL A 166 11.22 -13.78 4.68
C VAL A 166 10.54 -14.41 5.89
N GLY A 167 9.22 -14.44 5.91
CA GLY A 167 8.42 -15.02 6.97
C GLY A 167 8.47 -14.24 8.28
N ASP A 168 8.20 -14.95 9.36
CA ASP A 168 8.24 -14.47 10.73
C ASP A 168 9.64 -14.63 11.37
N ARG A 169 9.75 -14.28 12.65
CA ARG A 169 11.01 -14.36 13.39
C ARG A 169 11.58 -15.78 13.45
N ASP A 170 10.72 -16.79 13.61
CA ASP A 170 11.15 -18.19 13.70
C ASP A 170 11.65 -18.70 12.35
N THR A 171 10.97 -18.29 11.27
CA THR A 171 11.42 -18.53 9.88
C THR A 171 12.81 -17.94 9.65
N VAL A 172 13.00 -16.66 9.99
CA VAL A 172 14.30 -15.96 9.83
C VAL A 172 15.40 -16.66 10.62
N ALA A 173 15.13 -17.10 11.86
CA ALA A 173 16.11 -17.79 12.69
C ALA A 173 16.54 -19.14 12.10
N ARG A 174 15.58 -19.95 11.59
CA ARG A 174 15.85 -21.23 10.92
C ARG A 174 16.62 -21.04 9.62
N PHE A 175 16.14 -20.13 8.78
CA PHE A 175 16.78 -19.81 7.51
C PHE A 175 18.21 -19.29 7.69
N SER A 176 18.44 -18.39 8.66
CA SER A 176 19.78 -17.88 8.97
C SER A 176 20.78 -18.96 9.36
N ARG A 177 20.33 -19.98 10.14
CA ARG A 177 21.17 -21.14 10.51
C ARG A 177 21.58 -21.95 9.29
N GLU A 178 20.62 -22.33 8.47
CA GLU A 178 20.87 -23.16 7.29
C GLU A 178 21.72 -22.42 6.27
N LEU A 179 21.43 -21.14 6.05
CA LEU A 179 22.20 -20.28 5.14
C LEU A 179 23.66 -20.15 5.64
N THR A 180 23.85 -19.96 6.94
CA THR A 180 25.19 -19.89 7.54
C THR A 180 25.94 -21.22 7.39
N ALA A 181 25.29 -22.36 7.62
CA ALA A 181 25.87 -23.68 7.45
C ALA A 181 26.27 -23.91 5.97
N TYR A 182 25.42 -23.52 5.04
CA TYR A 182 25.69 -23.62 3.61
C TYR A 182 26.94 -22.82 3.19
N TYR A 183 27.00 -21.54 3.54
CA TYR A 183 28.14 -20.70 3.17
C TYR A 183 29.44 -21.08 3.90
N ARG A 184 29.39 -21.66 5.11
CA ARG A 184 30.58 -22.21 5.80
C ARG A 184 31.12 -23.41 5.05
N LYS A 185 30.33 -24.28 4.47
CA LYS A 185 30.79 -25.41 3.63
C LYS A 185 31.50 -24.93 2.38
N ASN A 186 31.13 -23.78 1.83
CA ASN A 186 31.68 -23.20 0.61
C ASN A 186 32.65 -22.03 0.89
N ILE A 187 33.20 -21.95 2.10
CA ILE A 187 33.96 -20.77 2.55
C ILE A 187 35.25 -20.52 1.76
N GLU A 188 35.86 -21.57 1.24
CA GLU A 188 37.11 -21.51 0.47
C GLU A 188 36.89 -20.86 -0.90
N ASP A 189 35.70 -21.06 -1.49
CA ASP A 189 35.31 -20.52 -2.79
C ASP A 189 34.81 -19.05 -2.68
N LEU A 190 34.57 -18.58 -1.45
CA LEU A 190 34.09 -17.21 -1.22
C LEU A 190 35.25 -16.20 -1.35
N PRO A 191 35.03 -15.06 -2.04
CA PRO A 191 35.95 -13.92 -1.98
C PRO A 191 36.20 -13.42 -0.57
N ALA A 192 37.34 -12.78 -0.33
CA ALA A 192 37.74 -12.33 1.01
C ALA A 192 36.72 -11.38 1.67
N HIS A 193 36.16 -10.46 0.90
CA HIS A 193 35.11 -9.56 1.41
C HIS A 193 33.82 -10.32 1.75
N CYS A 194 33.44 -11.34 0.97
CA CYS A 194 32.27 -12.18 1.25
C CYS A 194 32.45 -13.02 2.52
N ARG A 195 33.67 -13.49 2.80
CA ARG A 195 33.99 -14.15 4.09
C ARG A 195 33.83 -13.21 5.29
N GLN A 196 34.11 -11.93 5.12
CA GLN A 196 33.83 -10.92 6.15
C GLN A 196 32.34 -10.67 6.33
N LEU A 197 31.57 -10.60 5.22
CA LEU A 197 30.11 -10.52 5.27
C LEU A 197 29.48 -11.71 5.99
N LEU A 198 29.95 -12.93 5.71
CA LEU A 198 29.47 -14.14 6.40
C LEU A 198 29.57 -14.04 7.92
N LYS A 199 30.65 -13.40 8.43
CA LYS A 199 30.86 -13.20 9.88
C LYS A 199 29.92 -12.13 10.45
N LYS A 200 29.57 -11.11 9.64
CA LYS A 200 28.75 -9.97 10.07
C LYS A 200 27.26 -10.23 9.83
N ASP A 201 26.89 -10.54 8.59
CA ASP A 201 25.51 -10.77 8.17
C ASP A 201 25.46 -11.70 6.97
N VAL A 202 25.02 -12.94 7.20
CA VAL A 202 24.93 -13.96 6.16
C VAL A 202 23.93 -13.55 5.03
N PHE A 203 22.90 -12.77 5.35
CA PHE A 203 21.93 -12.30 4.35
C PHE A 203 22.55 -11.31 3.35
N GLY A 204 23.59 -10.57 3.76
CA GLY A 204 24.36 -9.72 2.84
C GLY A 204 25.01 -10.49 1.69
N LEU A 205 25.22 -11.80 1.83
CA LEU A 205 25.72 -12.65 0.75
C LEU A 205 24.67 -12.89 -0.35
N LEU A 206 23.38 -12.87 -0.01
CA LEU A 206 22.29 -12.98 -0.98
C LEU A 206 22.21 -11.74 -1.88
N ALA A 207 22.52 -10.57 -1.35
CA ALA A 207 22.58 -9.30 -2.10
C ALA A 207 23.93 -9.06 -2.78
N CYS A 208 24.92 -9.95 -2.61
CA CYS A 208 26.27 -9.76 -3.15
C CYS A 208 26.27 -9.83 -4.70
N LYS A 209 26.83 -8.78 -5.33
CA LYS A 209 26.93 -8.66 -6.81
C LYS A 209 28.21 -9.31 -7.38
N ASN A 210 29.11 -9.85 -6.54
CA ASN A 210 30.33 -10.50 -7.02
C ASN A 210 30.03 -11.82 -7.75
N GLU A 211 30.62 -12.02 -8.92
CA GLU A 211 30.32 -13.13 -9.82
C GLU A 211 30.57 -14.51 -9.18
N LYS A 212 31.70 -14.68 -8.46
CA LYS A 212 31.98 -15.92 -7.72
C LYS A 212 30.96 -16.19 -6.63
N CYS A 213 30.53 -15.13 -5.93
CA CYS A 213 29.50 -15.24 -4.91
C CYS A 213 28.13 -15.59 -5.52
N ARG A 214 27.84 -15.13 -6.75
CA ARG A 214 26.59 -15.41 -7.49
C ARG A 214 26.45 -16.91 -7.78
N ILE A 215 27.52 -17.58 -8.23
CA ILE A 215 27.49 -19.02 -8.51
C ILE A 215 27.17 -19.82 -7.24
N ILE A 216 27.77 -19.43 -6.10
CA ILE A 216 27.49 -20.10 -4.82
C ILE A 216 26.08 -19.79 -4.35
N LYS A 217 25.59 -18.56 -4.53
CA LYS A 217 24.27 -18.09 -4.14
C LYS A 217 23.15 -18.88 -4.81
N ASP A 218 23.30 -19.28 -6.07
CA ASP A 218 22.27 -20.02 -6.83
C ASP A 218 21.93 -21.39 -6.18
N GLY A 219 22.88 -22.01 -5.48
CA GLY A 219 22.68 -23.24 -4.72
C GLY A 219 22.29 -23.02 -3.25
N ALA A 220 22.13 -21.79 -2.79
CA ALA A 220 21.83 -21.49 -1.40
C ALA A 220 20.41 -21.89 -1.00
N PRO A 221 20.17 -22.22 0.28
CA PRO A 221 18.83 -22.43 0.81
C PRO A 221 17.93 -21.21 0.52
N ARG A 222 16.64 -21.48 0.29
CA ARG A 222 15.64 -20.44 0.02
C ARG A 222 14.77 -20.20 1.24
N SER A 223 14.45 -18.96 1.56
CA SER A 223 13.59 -18.57 2.72
C SER A 223 12.26 -19.30 2.73
N MET A 224 11.67 -19.50 1.56
CA MET A 224 10.37 -20.17 1.38
C MET A 224 10.31 -21.60 1.94
N ASN A 225 11.42 -22.31 2.01
CA ASN A 225 11.49 -23.68 2.56
C ASN A 225 11.31 -23.71 4.08
N PHE A 226 11.44 -22.57 4.74
CA PHE A 226 11.42 -22.42 6.21
C PHE A 226 10.22 -21.65 6.73
N LEU A 227 9.32 -21.21 5.85
CA LEU A 227 8.12 -20.46 6.25
C LEU A 227 7.27 -21.28 7.23
N SER A 228 6.80 -20.61 8.29
CA SER A 228 5.73 -21.14 9.12
C SER A 228 4.44 -21.31 8.32
N GLU A 229 3.48 -22.05 8.84
CA GLU A 229 2.18 -22.24 8.18
C GLU A 229 1.47 -20.90 7.95
N ASP A 230 1.45 -20.04 8.96
CA ASP A 230 0.87 -18.68 8.87
C ASP A 230 1.57 -17.83 7.81
N SER A 231 2.91 -17.83 7.78
CA SER A 231 3.68 -17.07 6.80
C SER A 231 3.49 -17.59 5.38
N ARG A 232 3.35 -18.91 5.23
CA ARG A 232 3.07 -19.56 3.95
C ARG A 232 1.66 -19.21 3.46
N GLY A 233 0.66 -19.25 4.34
CA GLY A 233 -0.71 -18.83 4.06
C GLY A 233 -0.77 -17.37 3.63
N HIS A 234 -0.12 -16.48 4.38
CA HIS A 234 -0.05 -15.06 4.06
C HIS A 234 0.56 -14.81 2.67
N PHE A 235 1.69 -15.45 2.37
CA PHE A 235 2.37 -15.26 1.09
C PHE A 235 1.56 -15.85 -0.08
N LYS A 236 0.92 -17.01 0.12
CA LYS A 236 0.01 -17.61 -0.86
C LYS A 236 -1.14 -16.65 -1.21
N GLU A 237 -1.79 -16.04 -0.22
CA GLU A 237 -2.84 -15.05 -0.45
C GLU A 237 -2.33 -13.83 -1.25
N VAL A 238 -1.10 -13.35 -0.98
CA VAL A 238 -0.51 -12.26 -1.78
C VAL A 238 -0.40 -12.65 -3.24
N LEU A 239 0.12 -13.85 -3.53
CA LEU A 239 0.25 -14.33 -4.91
C LEU A 239 -1.12 -14.51 -5.59
N GLU A 240 -2.11 -15.06 -4.90
CA GLU A 240 -3.49 -15.18 -5.40
C GLU A 240 -4.10 -13.82 -5.75
N TYR A 241 -3.83 -12.77 -4.96
CA TYR A 241 -4.25 -11.40 -5.31
C TYR A 241 -3.55 -10.88 -6.56
N LEU A 242 -2.25 -11.11 -6.73
CA LEU A 242 -1.51 -10.68 -7.91
C LEU A 242 -2.00 -11.39 -9.18
N GLU A 243 -2.21 -12.71 -9.10
CA GLU A 243 -2.76 -13.52 -10.19
C GLU A 243 -4.15 -13.03 -10.63
N PHE A 244 -5.05 -12.82 -9.68
CA PHE A 244 -6.39 -12.29 -9.98
C PHE A 244 -6.37 -10.89 -10.62
N LEU A 245 -5.45 -10.04 -10.18
CA LEU A 245 -5.25 -8.71 -10.74
C LEU A 245 -4.50 -8.73 -12.08
N GLU A 246 -4.11 -9.92 -12.56
CA GLU A 246 -3.33 -10.10 -13.78
C GLU A 246 -2.02 -9.29 -13.75
N ILE A 247 -1.41 -9.18 -12.56
CA ILE A 247 -0.12 -8.54 -12.34
C ILE A 247 0.96 -9.60 -12.52
N PRO A 248 1.80 -9.51 -13.55
CA PRO A 248 2.91 -10.44 -13.71
C PRO A 248 3.94 -10.24 -12.60
N TYR A 249 4.39 -11.34 -12.01
CA TYR A 249 5.40 -11.33 -10.95
C TYR A 249 6.39 -12.47 -11.11
N GLU A 250 7.56 -12.30 -10.50
CA GLU A 250 8.60 -13.32 -10.36
C GLU A 250 8.94 -13.49 -8.88
N ILE A 251 9.19 -14.72 -8.44
CA ILE A 251 9.67 -14.97 -7.09
C ILE A 251 11.19 -14.85 -7.09
N ASP A 252 11.70 -13.77 -6.51
CA ASP A 252 13.14 -13.59 -6.32
C ASP A 252 13.55 -14.02 -4.91
N HIS A 253 14.16 -15.20 -4.80
CA HIS A 253 14.62 -15.77 -3.55
C HIS A 253 15.76 -15.01 -2.89
N PHE A 254 16.35 -14.04 -3.57
CA PHE A 254 17.47 -13.23 -3.08
C PHE A 254 17.01 -11.92 -2.46
N LEU A 255 15.75 -11.54 -2.64
CA LEU A 255 15.18 -10.39 -1.95
C LEU A 255 15.15 -10.65 -0.45
N VAL A 256 15.87 -9.83 0.29
CA VAL A 256 15.93 -9.84 1.75
C VAL A 256 15.71 -8.43 2.26
N GLY A 257 14.79 -8.23 3.21
CA GLY A 257 14.54 -6.93 3.79
C GLY A 257 15.52 -6.53 4.86
N ASN A 258 15.30 -5.37 5.44
CA ASN A 258 16.05 -4.94 6.62
C ASN A 258 15.68 -5.82 7.82
N ARG A 259 16.62 -6.65 8.29
CA ARG A 259 16.43 -7.61 9.37
C ARG A 259 15.98 -6.98 10.70
N ALA A 260 16.21 -5.69 10.90
CA ALA A 260 15.82 -5.01 12.12
C ALA A 260 14.30 -4.93 12.32
N PHE A 261 13.53 -4.95 11.20
CA PHE A 261 12.09 -4.77 11.26
C PHE A 261 11.27 -5.50 10.18
N SER A 262 11.89 -5.91 9.05
CA SER A 262 11.15 -6.56 7.96
C SER A 262 10.65 -7.95 8.37
N CYS A 263 9.44 -8.27 7.94
CA CYS A 263 8.81 -9.58 8.11
C CYS A 263 7.91 -9.89 6.92
N GLN A 264 7.53 -11.15 6.76
CA GLN A 264 6.61 -11.61 5.73
C GLN A 264 7.05 -11.18 4.32
N THR A 265 6.27 -10.35 3.65
CA THR A 265 6.42 -10.02 2.23
C THR A 265 7.39 -8.86 2.00
N ILE A 266 8.24 -9.05 0.98
CA ILE A 266 9.11 -8.04 0.39
C ILE A 266 8.89 -8.07 -1.10
N PHE A 267 8.91 -6.92 -1.76
CA PHE A 267 8.75 -6.84 -3.20
C PHE A 267 9.48 -5.63 -3.79
N GLU A 268 9.83 -5.75 -5.06
CA GLU A 268 10.41 -4.68 -5.86
C GLU A 268 9.65 -4.53 -7.19
N ILE A 269 9.62 -3.31 -7.74
CA ILE A 269 9.06 -3.03 -9.06
C ILE A 269 10.18 -2.47 -9.93
N HIS A 270 10.43 -3.13 -11.05
CA HIS A 270 11.49 -2.81 -12.00
C HIS A 270 10.92 -2.35 -13.34
N ASP A 271 11.70 -1.51 -14.04
CA ASP A 271 11.54 -1.23 -15.47
C ASP A 271 12.60 -2.01 -16.26
N PRO A 272 12.24 -3.13 -16.92
CA PRO A 272 13.19 -3.93 -17.69
C PRO A 272 13.85 -3.16 -18.84
N ALA A 273 13.22 -2.06 -19.29
CA ALA A 273 13.75 -1.20 -20.34
C ALA A 273 14.76 -0.17 -19.82
N SER A 274 14.94 -0.05 -18.51
CA SER A 274 15.92 0.86 -17.92
C SER A 274 17.35 0.42 -18.26
N HIS A 275 18.19 1.40 -18.63
CA HIS A 275 19.64 1.15 -18.80
C HIS A 275 20.30 0.72 -17.51
N ASP A 276 19.76 1.13 -16.37
CA ASP A 276 20.22 0.77 -15.04
C ASP A 276 19.33 -0.36 -14.46
N LYS A 277 19.52 -1.56 -15.03
CA LYS A 277 18.76 -2.77 -14.66
C LYS A 277 18.90 -3.18 -13.18
N CYS A 278 19.74 -2.48 -12.42
CA CYS A 278 20.08 -2.84 -11.04
C CYS A 278 19.28 -2.07 -10.00
N GLU A 279 18.61 -0.96 -10.35
CA GLU A 279 17.85 -0.17 -9.39
C GLU A 279 16.34 -0.31 -9.62
N PRO A 280 15.60 -0.79 -8.60
CA PRO A 280 14.14 -0.82 -8.68
C PRO A 280 13.54 0.58 -8.63
N LEU A 281 12.45 0.78 -9.38
CA LEU A 281 11.64 1.99 -9.30
C LEU A 281 10.89 2.10 -7.96
N ALA A 282 10.57 0.95 -7.38
CA ALA A 282 9.87 0.88 -6.11
C ALA A 282 10.33 -0.33 -5.29
N VAL A 283 10.39 -0.17 -3.99
CA VAL A 283 10.68 -1.23 -3.03
C VAL A 283 9.59 -1.23 -1.97
N GLY A 284 9.10 -2.40 -1.60
CA GLY A 284 8.06 -2.54 -0.57
C GLY A 284 8.44 -3.58 0.47
N VAL A 285 8.17 -3.27 1.73
CA VAL A 285 8.45 -4.16 2.85
C VAL A 285 7.33 -4.16 3.88
N ARG A 286 6.99 -5.35 4.37
CA ARG A 286 6.12 -5.49 5.54
C ARG A 286 6.95 -5.44 6.83
N TYR A 287 6.37 -4.84 7.87
CA TYR A 287 7.00 -4.69 9.18
C TYR A 287 6.01 -4.91 10.32
N ALA A 288 6.50 -5.36 11.46
CA ALA A 288 5.73 -5.56 12.67
C ALA A 288 6.59 -5.38 13.93
N ASN A 289 5.95 -5.40 15.10
CA ASN A 289 6.57 -5.34 16.43
C ASN A 289 7.33 -4.05 16.78
N ILE A 290 7.39 -3.04 15.89
CA ILE A 290 8.09 -1.77 16.17
C ILE A 290 7.38 -1.02 17.31
N ALA A 291 6.05 -0.86 17.21
CA ALA A 291 5.27 -0.15 18.23
C ALA A 291 5.39 -0.84 19.61
N LYS A 292 5.33 -2.17 19.67
CA LYS A 292 5.55 -2.92 20.92
C LYS A 292 6.96 -2.74 21.48
N LYS A 293 7.99 -2.81 20.65
CA LYS A 293 9.38 -2.56 21.06
C LYS A 293 9.59 -1.13 21.59
N LEU A 294 8.79 -0.16 21.10
CA LEU A 294 8.77 1.22 21.58
C LEU A 294 7.94 1.43 22.87
N GLY A 295 7.30 0.37 23.40
CA GLY A 295 6.54 0.41 24.65
C GLY A 295 5.04 0.69 24.49
N PHE A 296 4.51 0.71 23.26
CA PHE A 296 3.07 0.85 23.06
C PHE A 296 2.31 -0.45 23.38
N LYS A 297 1.09 -0.32 23.91
CA LYS A 297 0.25 -1.45 24.33
C LYS A 297 -0.11 -2.40 23.18
N ARG A 298 -0.33 -1.85 22.00
CA ARG A 298 -0.72 -2.62 20.79
C ARG A 298 0.38 -2.52 19.75
N ASP A 299 0.57 -3.61 19.03
CA ASP A 299 1.42 -3.56 17.84
C ASP A 299 0.74 -2.82 16.70
N LEU A 300 1.54 -2.28 15.81
CA LEU A 300 1.10 -1.58 14.61
C LEU A 300 1.73 -2.25 13.38
N PRO A 301 1.23 -3.45 12.98
CA PRO A 301 1.74 -4.09 11.79
C PRO A 301 1.43 -3.23 10.58
N GLY A 302 2.40 -3.09 9.70
CA GLY A 302 2.24 -2.27 8.50
C GLY A 302 3.01 -2.80 7.32
N ILE A 303 2.75 -2.20 6.19
CA ILE A 303 3.51 -2.39 4.97
C ILE A 303 3.68 -1.03 4.30
N GLY A 304 4.89 -0.77 3.83
CA GLY A 304 5.22 0.46 3.12
C GLY A 304 5.89 0.19 1.79
N ILE A 305 5.80 1.15 0.89
CA ILE A 305 6.52 1.18 -0.38
C ILE A 305 7.17 2.55 -0.56
N HIS A 306 8.44 2.54 -0.97
CA HIS A 306 9.15 3.72 -1.47
C HIS A 306 9.30 3.62 -2.98
N MET A 307 8.94 4.69 -3.67
CA MET A 307 9.11 4.83 -5.11
C MET A 307 10.07 5.98 -5.40
N THR A 308 11.09 5.71 -6.22
CA THR A 308 12.04 6.72 -6.71
C THR A 308 12.17 6.59 -8.22
N PHE A 309 11.75 7.62 -8.93
CA PHE A 309 11.77 7.61 -10.40
C PHE A 309 11.88 9.01 -10.97
N LYS A 310 12.36 9.12 -12.20
CA LYS A 310 12.33 10.38 -12.94
C LYS A 310 10.98 10.53 -13.63
N ALA A 311 10.25 11.61 -13.31
CA ALA A 311 8.97 11.89 -13.96
C ALA A 311 9.15 12.04 -15.46
N LYS A 312 8.39 11.26 -16.25
CA LYS A 312 8.36 11.35 -17.72
C LYS A 312 7.31 12.35 -18.20
N ASN A 313 6.27 12.58 -17.39
CA ASN A 313 5.16 13.47 -17.69
C ASN A 313 5.27 14.81 -16.96
N GLU A 314 4.69 15.86 -17.57
CA GLU A 314 4.59 17.18 -16.93
C GLU A 314 3.61 17.14 -15.75
N GLN A 315 3.90 17.94 -14.71
CA GLN A 315 3.02 18.08 -13.56
C GLN A 315 1.73 18.79 -13.94
N LYS A 316 0.61 18.13 -13.70
CA LYS A 316 -0.71 18.75 -13.83
C LYS A 316 -1.28 19.03 -12.43
N ASN A 317 -1.79 20.22 -12.24
CA ASN A 317 -2.54 20.58 -11.04
C ASN A 317 -3.97 20.01 -11.16
N ILE A 318 -4.28 19.04 -10.34
CA ILE A 318 -5.54 18.30 -10.36
C ILE A 318 -6.41 18.73 -9.18
N LYS A 319 -7.73 18.77 -9.40
CA LYS A 319 -8.74 18.96 -8.35
C LYS A 319 -9.37 17.62 -8.02
N PHE A 320 -9.38 17.24 -6.75
CA PHE A 320 -10.03 16.02 -6.28
C PHE A 320 -11.33 16.35 -5.55
N LEU A 321 -12.43 15.75 -5.99
CA LEU A 321 -13.76 15.99 -5.41
C LEU A 321 -13.93 15.19 -4.12
N LYS A 322 -14.74 15.71 -3.20
CA LYS A 322 -15.06 14.98 -1.97
C LYS A 322 -15.86 13.72 -2.30
N PRO A 323 -15.40 12.53 -1.87
CA PRO A 323 -16.13 11.29 -2.10
C PRO A 323 -17.54 11.32 -1.48
N LYS A 324 -18.52 10.88 -2.25
CA LYS A 324 -19.93 10.70 -1.82
C LYS A 324 -20.27 9.24 -1.59
N ILE A 325 -19.31 8.35 -1.75
CA ILE A 325 -19.49 6.90 -1.74
C ILE A 325 -18.52 6.29 -0.76
N TYR A 326 -18.99 5.32 0.00
CA TYR A 326 -18.16 4.44 0.81
C TYR A 326 -18.30 3.00 0.32
N PHE A 327 -17.18 2.38 -0.07
CA PHE A 327 -17.18 1.01 -0.58
C PHE A 327 -16.90 0.02 0.55
N ILE A 328 -17.85 -0.87 0.81
CA ILE A 328 -17.83 -1.92 1.82
C ILE A 328 -17.54 -3.27 1.14
N GLN A 329 -16.49 -3.96 1.57
CA GLN A 329 -16.11 -5.27 1.06
C GLN A 329 -16.11 -6.28 2.20
N LEU A 330 -16.76 -7.44 2.00
CA LEU A 330 -16.93 -8.48 3.02
C LEU A 330 -16.41 -9.83 2.51
N GLY A 331 -15.31 -10.27 3.10
CA GLY A 331 -14.66 -11.53 2.74
C GLY A 331 -13.63 -11.41 1.61
N PHE A 332 -12.96 -12.53 1.34
CA PHE A 332 -11.83 -12.59 0.41
C PHE A 332 -12.22 -12.23 -1.03
N ASP A 333 -13.22 -12.90 -1.60
CA ASP A 333 -13.66 -12.72 -2.98
C ASP A 333 -14.14 -11.29 -3.28
N ALA A 334 -14.86 -10.68 -2.32
CA ALA A 334 -15.30 -9.31 -2.44
C ALA A 334 -14.13 -8.32 -2.45
N LYS A 335 -13.12 -8.53 -1.61
CA LYS A 335 -11.90 -7.71 -1.58
C LYS A 335 -11.09 -7.86 -2.86
N LEU A 336 -10.96 -9.07 -3.35
CA LEU A 336 -10.29 -9.39 -4.59
C LEU A 336 -10.92 -8.62 -5.76
N LYS A 337 -12.25 -8.71 -5.93
CA LYS A 337 -12.98 -7.99 -6.98
C LYS A 337 -13.00 -6.48 -6.79
N SER A 338 -12.96 -6.01 -5.53
CA SER A 338 -13.01 -4.58 -5.23
C SER A 338 -11.85 -3.81 -5.84
N LEU A 339 -10.65 -4.39 -5.91
CA LEU A 339 -9.48 -3.73 -6.51
C LEU A 339 -9.67 -3.43 -8.01
N LYS A 340 -10.33 -4.33 -8.75
CA LYS A 340 -10.70 -4.07 -10.16
C LYS A 340 -11.79 -2.99 -10.26
N ILE A 341 -12.77 -3.00 -9.34
CA ILE A 341 -13.85 -1.98 -9.32
C ILE A 341 -13.29 -0.60 -9.01
N ILE A 342 -12.36 -0.49 -8.06
CA ILE A 342 -11.67 0.77 -7.71
C ILE A 342 -11.04 1.38 -8.98
N GLU A 343 -10.34 0.56 -9.77
CA GLU A 343 -9.73 1.02 -11.02
C GLU A 343 -10.77 1.52 -12.03
N VAL A 344 -11.87 0.79 -12.20
CA VAL A 344 -12.96 1.22 -13.08
C VAL A 344 -13.55 2.57 -12.62
N LEU A 345 -13.81 2.72 -11.33
CA LEU A 345 -14.36 3.97 -10.78
C LEU A 345 -13.36 5.13 -10.87
N ARG A 346 -12.05 4.85 -10.71
CA ARG A 346 -10.99 5.85 -10.92
C ARG A 346 -10.97 6.36 -12.37
N LYS A 347 -10.98 5.46 -13.35
CA LYS A 347 -11.01 5.84 -14.77
C LYS A 347 -12.24 6.70 -15.11
N GLU A 348 -13.37 6.47 -14.44
CA GLU A 348 -14.59 7.23 -14.58
C GLU A 348 -14.68 8.48 -13.68
N LYS A 349 -13.59 8.80 -12.96
CA LYS A 349 -13.46 9.96 -12.04
C LYS A 349 -14.53 9.97 -10.93
N ILE A 350 -14.88 8.82 -10.39
CA ILE A 350 -15.82 8.64 -9.28
C ILE A 350 -15.03 8.35 -7.99
N PRO A 351 -14.81 9.35 -7.13
CA PRO A 351 -14.05 9.16 -5.88
C PRO A 351 -14.87 8.44 -4.82
N MET A 352 -14.20 7.59 -4.02
CA MET A 352 -14.83 6.83 -2.95
C MET A 352 -13.90 6.68 -1.75
N TYR A 353 -14.50 6.41 -0.59
CA TYR A 353 -13.80 5.93 0.61
C TYR A 353 -13.92 4.41 0.71
N GLN A 354 -12.98 3.79 1.40
CA GLN A 354 -12.98 2.35 1.66
C GLN A 354 -12.17 1.99 2.90
N ALA A 355 -12.40 0.80 3.45
CA ALA A 355 -11.60 0.22 4.52
C ALA A 355 -11.31 -1.26 4.22
N ILE A 356 -10.38 -1.49 3.30
CA ILE A 356 -10.12 -2.81 2.69
C ILE A 356 -9.74 -3.92 3.69
N SER A 357 -9.19 -3.59 4.85
CA SER A 357 -8.83 -4.60 5.86
C SER A 357 -9.94 -4.96 6.85
N ARG A 358 -11.10 -4.31 6.79
CA ARG A 358 -12.26 -4.61 7.67
C ARG A 358 -13.19 -5.63 7.04
N ASP A 359 -13.74 -6.54 7.87
CA ASP A 359 -14.64 -7.61 7.41
C ASP A 359 -16.04 -7.52 7.99
N ARG A 360 -16.32 -6.60 8.94
CA ARG A 360 -17.63 -6.50 9.57
C ARG A 360 -18.48 -5.41 8.95
N LEU A 361 -19.63 -5.78 8.40
CA LEU A 361 -20.59 -4.86 7.77
C LEU A 361 -20.98 -3.71 8.69
N VAL A 362 -21.40 -4.00 9.92
CA VAL A 362 -21.85 -2.99 10.91
C VAL A 362 -20.76 -1.96 11.19
N SER A 363 -19.50 -2.41 11.33
CA SER A 363 -18.37 -1.51 11.56
C SER A 363 -18.11 -0.58 10.37
N GLN A 364 -18.25 -1.06 9.14
CA GLN A 364 -18.05 -0.26 7.94
C GLN A 364 -19.23 0.69 7.67
N LEU A 365 -20.47 0.26 7.91
CA LEU A 365 -21.65 1.14 7.84
C LEU A 365 -21.57 2.27 8.87
N GLY A 366 -21.24 1.96 10.13
CA GLY A 366 -21.05 2.98 11.17
C GLY A 366 -19.94 3.99 10.81
N MET A 367 -18.90 3.55 10.09
CA MET A 367 -17.88 4.46 9.56
C MET A 367 -18.45 5.40 8.48
N ALA A 368 -19.20 4.87 7.53
CA ALA A 368 -19.85 5.67 6.49
C ALA A 368 -20.83 6.71 7.10
N GLU A 369 -21.59 6.32 8.14
CA GLU A 369 -22.46 7.21 8.90
C GLU A 369 -21.69 8.32 9.62
N SER A 370 -20.62 7.97 10.35
CA SER A 370 -19.77 8.94 11.06
C SER A 370 -19.14 9.98 10.12
N MET A 371 -18.79 9.56 8.90
CA MET A 371 -18.27 10.42 7.85
C MET A 371 -19.35 11.18 7.08
N LYS A 372 -20.65 10.95 7.40
CA LYS A 372 -21.81 11.54 6.71
C LYS A 372 -21.81 11.28 5.21
N ILE A 373 -21.41 10.08 4.80
CA ILE A 373 -21.40 9.68 3.40
C ILE A 373 -22.83 9.33 2.96
N PRO A 374 -23.32 9.91 1.84
CA PRO A 374 -24.70 9.69 1.42
C PRO A 374 -24.98 8.31 0.84
N TYR A 375 -24.00 7.66 0.24
CA TYR A 375 -24.19 6.36 -0.43
C TYR A 375 -23.13 5.35 -0.02
N THR A 376 -23.52 4.08 0.10
CA THR A 376 -22.59 2.97 0.27
C THR A 376 -22.73 1.98 -0.88
N ILE A 377 -21.60 1.45 -1.36
CA ILE A 377 -21.54 0.27 -2.22
C ILE A 377 -21.17 -0.89 -1.32
N ILE A 378 -21.92 -1.98 -1.37
CA ILE A 378 -21.70 -3.17 -0.57
C ILE A 378 -21.46 -4.35 -1.50
N MET A 379 -20.36 -5.07 -1.28
CA MET A 379 -20.06 -6.31 -1.94
C MET A 379 -19.73 -7.37 -0.88
N GLY A 380 -20.55 -8.40 -0.82
CA GLY A 380 -20.31 -9.61 -0.07
C GLY A 380 -19.96 -10.78 -1.01
N GLN A 381 -19.94 -11.99 -0.47
CA GLN A 381 -19.62 -13.20 -1.25
C GLN A 381 -20.62 -13.44 -2.38
N LYS A 382 -21.92 -13.25 -2.13
CA LYS A 382 -22.97 -13.42 -3.13
C LYS A 382 -22.80 -12.42 -4.28
N GLU A 383 -22.67 -11.12 -3.97
CA GLU A 383 -22.45 -10.06 -4.95
C GLU A 383 -21.18 -10.29 -5.76
N ALA A 384 -20.14 -10.81 -5.10
CA ALA A 384 -18.89 -11.15 -5.79
C ALA A 384 -19.12 -12.28 -6.82
N ILE A 385 -19.88 -13.32 -6.48
CA ILE A 385 -20.20 -14.42 -7.42
C ILE A 385 -21.06 -13.90 -8.58
N ASP A 386 -22.11 -13.15 -8.28
CA ASP A 386 -23.12 -12.69 -9.24
C ASP A 386 -22.61 -11.49 -10.11
N ASN A 387 -21.39 -10.99 -9.88
CA ASN A 387 -20.86 -9.77 -10.52
C ASN A 387 -21.78 -8.55 -10.35
N THR A 388 -22.32 -8.40 -9.16
CA THR A 388 -23.19 -7.29 -8.75
C THR A 388 -22.62 -6.56 -7.54
N VAL A 389 -23.23 -5.43 -7.20
CA VAL A 389 -23.04 -4.72 -5.94
C VAL A 389 -24.40 -4.22 -5.44
N ILE A 390 -24.54 -4.05 -4.14
CA ILE A 390 -25.67 -3.35 -3.55
C ILE A 390 -25.29 -1.88 -3.39
N VAL A 391 -26.05 -0.96 -3.98
CA VAL A 391 -25.92 0.47 -3.75
C VAL A 391 -27.01 0.88 -2.77
N ARG A 392 -26.62 1.43 -1.61
CA ARG A 392 -27.54 1.85 -0.54
C ARG A 392 -27.49 3.36 -0.35
N ASP A 393 -28.66 3.98 -0.38
CA ASP A 393 -28.87 5.36 0.09
C ASP A 393 -28.92 5.35 1.62
N MET A 394 -27.96 6.05 2.25
CA MET A 394 -27.82 6.07 3.71
C MET A 394 -28.91 6.89 4.41
N LYS A 395 -29.59 7.81 3.68
CA LYS A 395 -30.65 8.64 4.24
C LYS A 395 -32.00 7.90 4.26
N ASN A 396 -32.34 7.24 3.16
CA ASN A 396 -33.66 6.60 2.96
C ASN A 396 -33.59 5.10 3.24
N CYS A 397 -32.41 4.54 3.48
CA CYS A 397 -32.17 3.10 3.64
C CYS A 397 -32.62 2.23 2.45
N SER A 398 -32.91 2.85 1.29
CA SER A 398 -33.22 2.12 0.06
C SER A 398 -31.97 1.45 -0.52
N GLN A 399 -32.16 0.33 -1.19
CA GLN A 399 -31.07 -0.48 -1.74
C GLN A 399 -31.46 -0.96 -3.14
N ASP A 400 -30.48 -0.81 -4.06
CA ASP A 400 -30.59 -1.33 -5.42
C ASP A 400 -29.44 -2.29 -5.70
N THR A 401 -29.74 -3.40 -6.37
CA THR A 401 -28.70 -4.31 -6.88
C THR A 401 -28.30 -3.89 -8.28
N VAL A 402 -27.03 -3.59 -8.48
CA VAL A 402 -26.49 -3.04 -9.72
C VAL A 402 -25.39 -3.96 -10.24
N LYS A 403 -25.39 -4.28 -11.54
CA LYS A 403 -24.29 -5.01 -12.17
C LYS A 403 -23.03 -4.16 -12.20
N ILE A 404 -21.85 -4.78 -12.00
CA ILE A 404 -20.56 -4.07 -11.97
C ILE A 404 -20.34 -3.27 -13.27
N CYS A 405 -20.72 -3.79 -14.43
CA CYS A 405 -20.58 -3.11 -15.71
C CYS A 405 -21.45 -1.82 -15.84
N ASP A 406 -22.56 -1.76 -15.12
CA ASP A 406 -23.48 -0.60 -15.14
C ASP A 406 -23.21 0.38 -14.00
N LEU A 407 -22.37 -0.02 -13.01
CA LEU A 407 -22.12 0.73 -11.80
C LEU A 407 -21.65 2.17 -12.04
N PRO A 408 -20.70 2.46 -12.93
CA PRO A 408 -20.27 3.84 -13.17
C PRO A 408 -21.40 4.74 -13.68
N LYS A 409 -22.21 4.21 -14.61
CA LYS A 409 -23.38 4.94 -15.16
C LYS A 409 -24.44 5.20 -14.09
N TYR A 410 -24.66 4.23 -13.21
CA TYR A 410 -25.59 4.36 -12.10
C TYR A 410 -25.12 5.43 -11.11
N LEU A 411 -23.86 5.38 -10.68
CA LEU A 411 -23.30 6.31 -9.70
C LEU A 411 -23.22 7.77 -10.20
N LYS A 412 -23.03 7.99 -11.50
CA LYS A 412 -23.06 9.34 -12.10
C LYS A 412 -24.44 10.01 -12.07
N LYS A 413 -25.52 9.25 -11.84
CA LYS A 413 -26.88 9.78 -11.70
C LYS A 413 -27.22 10.22 -10.27
N LEU A 414 -26.43 9.78 -9.26
CA LEU A 414 -26.58 10.13 -7.85
C LEU A 414 -25.90 11.48 -7.53
#